data_0fa3e2794420b887ae6ad6dc60429d6e
#
_entry.id   0fa3e2794420b887ae6ad6dc60429d6e
#
_cell.length_a   1.000
_cell.length_b   1.000
_cell.length_c   1.000
_cell.angle_alpha   90.00
_cell.angle_beta   90.00
_cell.angle_gamma   90.00
#
_symmetry.space_group_name_H-M   'P 1'
#
loop_
_entity.id
_entity.type
_entity.pdbx_description
1 polymer ?
#
loop_
_entity_poly.entity_id
_entity_poly.type
_entity_poly.pdbx_seq_one_letter_code
_entity_poly.pdbx_strand_id
1 'polypeptide(L)'
;MKLAVCIIHNRDKNRIIDELVKAGFKFTIIGSTGGFLREGNTTFLIGTQDEEVPILRQVISDNCQSREQLVNIAPYETNPTAAFVPAAVKVPVGGAVLFLLPVSEFERF
;
A
#
# COMPACT_ATOMS: atom_id res chain seq x y z
N MET A 1 7.80 21.41 -5.79
CA MET A 1 7.34 20.18 -6.45
C MET A 1 8.00 18.95 -5.82
N LYS A 2 7.24 17.91 -5.61
CA LYS A 2 7.70 16.65 -5.05
C LYS A 2 7.40 15.50 -5.99
N LEU A 3 8.24 14.49 -5.95
CA LEU A 3 7.92 13.18 -6.50
C LEU A 3 7.51 12.28 -5.34
N ALA A 4 6.28 11.84 -5.37
CA ALA A 4 5.79 10.88 -4.41
C ALA A 4 5.96 9.47 -4.98
N VAL A 5 6.65 8.62 -4.24
CA VAL A 5 6.76 7.19 -4.52
C VAL A 5 5.92 6.49 -3.47
N CYS A 6 4.80 5.95 -3.88
CA CYS A 6 3.85 5.30 -2.98
C CYS A 6 3.75 3.83 -3.30
N ILE A 7 4.06 3.00 -2.32
CA ILE A 7 3.99 1.54 -2.45
C ILE A 7 2.78 1.07 -1.66
N ILE A 8 1.84 0.45 -2.33
CA ILE A 8 0.61 -0.03 -1.70
C ILE A 8 0.43 -1.52 -1.93
N HIS A 9 -0.42 -2.10 -1.10
CA HIS A 9 -0.85 -3.46 -1.28
C HIS A 9 -1.79 -3.58 -2.49
N ASN A 10 -1.65 -4.64 -3.28
CA ASN A 10 -2.48 -4.83 -4.48
C ASN A 10 -3.99 -4.82 -4.20
N ARG A 11 -4.41 -5.16 -3.00
CA ARG A 11 -5.82 -5.09 -2.60
C ARG A 11 -6.39 -3.68 -2.67
N ASP A 12 -5.56 -2.68 -2.42
CA ASP A 12 -6.00 -1.29 -2.37
C ASP A 12 -5.80 -0.56 -3.70
N LYS A 13 -5.21 -1.23 -4.69
CA LYS A 13 -4.81 -0.63 -5.96
C LYS A 13 -5.95 0.08 -6.67
N ASN A 14 -7.07 -0.61 -6.90
CA ASN A 14 -8.17 -0.04 -7.67
C ASN A 14 -8.82 1.13 -6.95
N ARG A 15 -8.93 1.05 -5.63
CA ARG A 15 -9.48 2.13 -4.81
C ARG A 15 -8.59 3.37 -4.88
N ILE A 16 -7.28 3.18 -4.76
CA ILE A 16 -6.33 4.29 -4.83
C ILE A 16 -6.34 4.92 -6.22
N ILE A 17 -6.38 4.14 -7.29
CA ILE A 17 -6.48 4.67 -8.65
C ILE A 17 -7.69 5.60 -8.77
N ASP A 18 -8.85 5.14 -8.33
CA ASP A 18 -10.08 5.92 -8.41
C ASP A 18 -9.99 7.22 -7.62
N GLU A 19 -9.47 7.14 -6.41
CA GLU A 19 -9.37 8.32 -5.54
C GLU A 19 -8.30 9.32 -6.02
N LEU A 20 -7.19 8.85 -6.56
CA LEU A 20 -6.18 9.72 -7.16
C LEU A 20 -6.73 10.45 -8.39
N VAL A 21 -7.47 9.75 -9.23
CA VAL A 21 -8.11 10.36 -10.40
C VAL A 21 -9.12 11.42 -9.98
N LYS A 22 -9.96 11.12 -9.00
CA LYS A 22 -10.94 12.07 -8.47
C LYS A 22 -10.29 13.32 -7.89
N ALA A 23 -9.16 13.16 -7.23
CA ALA A 23 -8.43 14.26 -6.64
C ALA A 23 -7.58 15.05 -7.65
N GLY A 24 -7.53 14.60 -8.91
CA GLY A 24 -6.82 15.29 -9.98
C GLY A 24 -5.32 15.01 -10.05
N PHE A 25 -4.85 13.99 -9.38
CA PHE A 25 -3.44 13.59 -9.45
C PHE A 25 -3.12 12.83 -10.73
N LYS A 26 -1.96 13.11 -11.28
CA LYS A 26 -1.40 12.35 -12.40
C LYS A 26 -0.35 11.40 -11.86
N PHE A 27 -0.40 10.15 -12.29
CA PHE A 27 0.48 9.13 -11.76
C PHE A 27 0.85 8.10 -12.82
N THR A 28 1.95 7.42 -12.58
CA THR A 28 2.38 6.25 -13.33
C THR A 28 2.44 5.08 -12.37
N ILE A 29 2.03 3.92 -12.84
CA ILE A 29 2.01 2.70 -12.04
C ILE A 29 3.15 1.80 -12.48
N ILE A 30 3.91 1.32 -11.50
CA ILE A 30 4.96 0.33 -11.72
C ILE A 30 4.59 -0.91 -10.92
N GLY A 31 4.50 -2.06 -11.58
CA GLY A 31 4.35 -3.32 -10.88
C GLY A 31 5.63 -3.64 -10.13
N SER A 32 5.52 -3.95 -8.85
CA SER A 32 6.69 -4.26 -8.05
C SER A 32 6.44 -5.43 -7.10
N THR A 33 7.52 -6.18 -6.86
CA THR A 33 7.61 -7.15 -5.79
C THR A 33 8.78 -6.72 -4.91
N GLY A 34 8.63 -6.80 -3.60
CA GLY A 34 9.70 -6.34 -2.74
C GLY A 34 9.42 -6.53 -1.27
N GLY A 35 10.36 -6.05 -0.44
CA GLY A 35 10.38 -6.29 0.99
C GLY A 35 9.55 -5.36 1.85
N PHE A 36 8.96 -4.30 1.30
CA PHE A 36 8.17 -3.36 2.11
C PHE A 36 6.82 -3.94 2.51
N LEU A 37 6.17 -4.65 1.60
CA LEU A 37 4.94 -5.35 1.87
C LEU A 37 5.09 -6.80 1.38
N ARG A 38 4.59 -7.74 2.16
CA ARG A 38 4.86 -9.18 1.93
C ARG A 38 4.13 -9.77 0.75
N GLU A 39 2.95 -9.25 0.42
CA GLU A 39 2.18 -9.68 -0.74
C GLU A 39 2.47 -8.78 -1.93
N GLY A 40 1.90 -9.11 -3.08
CA GLY A 40 2.10 -8.31 -4.27
C GLY A 40 1.78 -6.84 -4.06
N ASN A 41 2.67 -6.01 -4.52
CA ASN A 41 2.64 -4.56 -4.32
C ASN A 41 2.48 -3.84 -5.65
N THR A 42 1.94 -2.64 -5.57
CA THR A 42 1.90 -1.71 -6.68
C THR A 42 2.60 -0.42 -6.25
N THR A 43 3.47 0.08 -7.09
CA THR A 43 4.17 1.35 -6.86
C THR A 43 3.60 2.42 -7.77
N PHE A 44 3.23 3.55 -7.16
CA PHE A 44 2.79 4.75 -7.88
C PHE A 44 3.88 5.79 -7.85
N LEU A 45 4.15 6.37 -9.02
CA LEU A 45 4.96 7.57 -9.13
C LEU A 45 4.02 8.74 -9.37
N ILE A 46 4.00 9.70 -8.48
CA ILE A 46 3.05 10.81 -8.50
C ILE A 46 3.83 12.12 -8.43
N GLY A 47 3.77 12.90 -9.50
CA GLY A 47 4.27 14.28 -9.46
C GLY A 47 3.25 15.16 -8.77
N THR A 48 3.66 15.91 -7.75
CA THR A 48 2.73 16.74 -7.00
C THR A 48 3.37 18.07 -6.62
N GLN A 49 2.54 19.10 -6.53
CA GLN A 49 2.97 20.38 -5.98
C GLN A 49 3.00 20.30 -4.47
N ASP A 50 3.84 21.14 -3.86
CA ASP A 50 4.00 21.11 -2.39
C ASP A 50 2.66 21.35 -1.67
N GLU A 51 1.80 22.21 -2.22
CA GLU A 51 0.50 22.55 -1.66
C GLU A 51 -0.48 21.38 -1.71
N GLU A 52 -0.26 20.43 -2.61
CA GLU A 52 -1.15 19.27 -2.79
C GLU A 52 -0.73 18.06 -1.97
N VAL A 53 0.46 18.10 -1.37
CA VAL A 53 0.98 16.98 -0.57
C VAL A 53 0.03 16.59 0.58
N PRO A 54 -0.55 17.52 1.34
CA PRO A 54 -1.51 17.15 2.38
C PRO A 54 -2.72 16.40 1.84
N ILE A 55 -3.21 16.78 0.66
CA ILE A 55 -4.33 16.09 0.00
C ILE A 55 -3.93 14.67 -0.39
N LEU A 56 -2.75 14.52 -0.96
CA LEU A 56 -2.21 13.21 -1.32
C LEU A 56 -2.08 12.29 -0.11
N ARG A 57 -1.55 12.80 0.99
CA ARG A 57 -1.44 12.05 2.25
C ARG A 57 -2.80 11.58 2.74
N GLN A 58 -3.80 12.44 2.64
CA GLN A 58 -5.16 12.10 3.08
C GLN A 58 -5.76 11.00 2.22
N VAL A 59 -5.60 11.09 0.91
CA VAL A 59 -6.08 10.06 -0.02
C VAL A 59 -5.46 8.70 0.32
N ILE A 60 -4.16 8.66 0.51
CA ILE A 60 -3.45 7.42 0.83
C ILE A 60 -3.89 6.89 2.21
N SER A 61 -3.92 7.75 3.20
CA SER A 61 -4.29 7.37 4.57
C SER A 61 -5.70 6.80 4.65
N ASP A 62 -6.65 7.41 3.95
CA ASP A 62 -8.05 6.99 4.00
C ASP A 62 -8.29 5.65 3.29
N ASN A 63 -7.45 5.32 2.32
CA ASN A 63 -7.68 4.18 1.44
C ASN A 63 -6.71 3.02 1.62
N CYS A 64 -5.64 3.21 2.36
CA CYS A 64 -4.58 2.22 2.52
C CYS A 64 -4.21 1.97 3.98
N GLN A 65 -5.12 2.14 4.91
CA GLN A 65 -4.80 1.94 6.32
C GLN A 65 -4.43 0.49 6.59
N SER A 66 -3.34 0.32 7.34
CA SER A 66 -2.98 -0.97 7.89
C SER A 66 -4.04 -1.42 8.87
N ARG A 67 -4.43 -2.67 8.77
CA ARG A 67 -5.39 -3.29 9.65
C ARG A 67 -4.92 -4.69 10.00
N GLU A 68 -5.37 -5.19 11.14
CA GLU A 68 -5.10 -6.55 11.56
C GLU A 68 -6.26 -7.45 11.15
N GLN A 69 -5.93 -8.60 10.62
CA GLN A 69 -6.89 -9.63 10.27
C GLN A 69 -6.59 -10.89 11.06
N LEU A 70 -7.61 -11.48 11.63
CA LEU A 70 -7.49 -12.77 12.29
C LEU A 70 -7.46 -13.87 11.24
N VAL A 71 -6.36 -14.63 11.24
CA VAL A 71 -6.20 -15.76 10.35
C VAL A 71 -6.08 -17.01 11.20
N ASN A 72 -6.91 -18.00 10.92
CA ASN A 72 -6.80 -19.31 11.57
C ASN A 72 -5.66 -20.07 10.90
N ILE A 73 -4.64 -20.38 11.69
CA ILE A 73 -3.53 -21.22 11.23
C ILE A 73 -3.82 -22.64 11.68
N ALA A 74 -4.06 -23.51 10.72
CA ALA A 74 -4.09 -24.93 10.95
C ALA A 74 -2.65 -25.43 11.09
N PRO A 75 -2.26 -26.03 12.22
CA PRO A 75 -0.94 -26.66 12.30
C PRO A 75 -0.83 -27.77 11.28
N TYR A 76 0.27 -27.79 10.56
CA TYR A 76 0.59 -28.82 9.57
C TYR A 76 0.91 -30.17 10.20
N GLU A 77 1.14 -30.21 11.50
CA GLU A 77 1.41 -31.45 12.18
C GLU A 77 0.15 -32.24 12.44
N THR A 78 0.10 -33.36 11.80
CA THR A 78 -0.90 -34.38 12.05
C THR A 78 -0.46 -35.24 13.23
N ASN A 79 -0.46 -34.70 14.43
CA ASN A 79 -0.37 -35.55 15.60
C ASN A 79 -1.80 -35.85 16.05
N PRO A 80 -2.32 -37.05 15.79
CA PRO A 80 -3.70 -37.37 16.08
C PRO A 80 -4.00 -37.41 17.58
N THR A 81 -2.98 -37.36 18.43
CA THR A 81 -3.14 -37.37 19.88
C THR A 81 -3.08 -35.97 20.50
N ALA A 82 -2.69 -34.96 19.74
CA ALA A 82 -2.70 -33.59 20.22
C ALA A 82 -4.08 -33.00 20.04
N ALA A 83 -4.62 -32.46 21.10
CA ALA A 83 -5.84 -31.64 20.99
C ALA A 83 -5.56 -30.47 20.06
N PHE A 84 -6.23 -30.48 18.94
CA PHE A 84 -6.10 -29.41 17.97
C PHE A 84 -6.87 -28.18 18.47
N VAL A 85 -6.12 -27.14 18.85
CA VAL A 85 -6.70 -25.83 19.14
C VAL A 85 -6.32 -24.92 17.97
N PRO A 86 -7.29 -24.50 17.14
CA PRO A 86 -6.99 -23.54 16.11
C PRO A 86 -6.52 -22.24 16.77
N ALA A 87 -5.28 -21.85 16.44
CA ALA A 87 -4.75 -20.58 16.92
C ALA A 87 -5.11 -19.50 15.90
N ALA A 88 -5.82 -18.47 16.37
CA ALA A 88 -6.05 -17.28 15.59
C ALA A 88 -4.81 -16.37 15.74
N VAL A 89 -4.18 -16.04 14.63
CA VAL A 89 -3.04 -15.12 14.60
C VAL A 89 -3.48 -13.83 13.94
N LYS A 90 -3.13 -12.70 14.56
CA LYS A 90 -3.34 -11.38 13.97
C LYS A 90 -2.27 -11.14 12.93
N VAL A 91 -2.68 -10.90 11.69
CA VAL A 91 -1.80 -10.59 10.58
C VAL A 91 -2.10 -9.19 10.10
N PRO A 92 -1.07 -8.32 10.00
CA PRO A 92 -1.29 -7.00 9.41
C PRO A 92 -1.60 -7.14 7.93
N VAL A 93 -2.64 -6.44 7.47
CA VAL A 93 -3.03 -6.39 6.06
C VAL A 93 -3.24 -4.95 5.65
N GLY A 94 -2.89 -4.63 4.40
CA GLY A 94 -2.98 -3.27 3.88
C GLY A 94 -1.81 -2.40 4.31
N GLY A 95 -2.06 -1.11 4.35
CA GLY A 95 -1.04 -0.11 4.61
C GLY A 95 -0.38 0.41 3.34
N ALA A 96 0.47 1.39 3.50
CA ALA A 96 1.19 2.02 2.40
C ALA A 96 2.51 2.60 2.90
N VAL A 97 3.46 2.71 1.99
CA VAL A 97 4.72 3.41 2.22
C VAL A 97 4.79 4.58 1.26
N LEU A 98 5.06 5.75 1.77
CA LEU A 98 5.15 6.98 0.99
C LEU A 98 6.53 7.60 1.16
N PHE A 99 7.23 7.77 0.04
CA PHE A 99 8.45 8.56 -0.03
C PHE A 99 8.15 9.85 -0.76
N LEU A 100 8.57 10.96 -0.19
CA LEU A 100 8.45 12.27 -0.81
C LEU A 100 9.85 12.78 -1.12
N LEU A 101 10.14 12.94 -2.39
CA LEU A 101 11.45 13.37 -2.87
C LEU A 101 11.35 14.77 -3.46
N PRO A 102 12.26 15.69 -3.10
CA PRO A 102 12.28 16.99 -3.77
C PRO A 102 12.66 16.83 -5.22
N VAL A 103 11.99 17.56 -6.10
CA VAL A 103 12.28 17.59 -7.53
C VAL A 103 12.94 18.91 -7.86
N SER A 104 14.21 18.86 -8.23
CA SER A 104 14.97 20.07 -8.59
C SER A 104 14.66 20.55 -9.99
N GLU A 105 14.41 19.63 -10.92
CA GLU A 105 14.09 19.96 -12.30
C GLU A 105 13.02 19.01 -12.83
N PHE A 106 12.09 19.55 -13.58
CA PHE A 106 11.05 18.80 -14.24
C PHE A 106 10.88 19.35 -15.65
N GLU A 107 10.95 18.47 -16.63
CA GLU A 107 10.74 18.85 -18.04
C GLU A 107 9.74 17.89 -18.67
N ARG A 108 8.87 18.47 -19.47
CA ARG A 108 7.89 17.72 -20.25
C ARG A 108 8.11 18.06 -21.71
N PHE A 109 8.35 17.04 -22.49
CA PHE A 109 8.63 17.20 -23.91
C PHE A 109 7.40 16.98 -24.78
#